data_07c31ad51425c8d6280af0e74e238749
#
_entry.id   07c31ad51425c8d6280af0e74e238749
#
_cell.length_a   1.000
_cell.length_b   1.000
_cell.length_c   1.000
_cell.angle_alpha   90.00
_cell.angle_beta   90.00
_cell.angle_gamma   90.00
#
_symmetry.space_group_name_H-M   'P 1'
#
loop_
_entity.id
_entity.type
_entity.pdbx_description
1 polymer ?
#
loop_
_entity_poly.entity_id
_entity_poly.type
_entity_poly.pdbx_seq_one_letter_code
_entity_poly.pdbx_strand_id
1 'polypeptide(L)'
;MTEIKTIKKRSGFRVMAELIGLVKPLSGYMCLAIFAGLIGHLCAAFITILGGYAVLAVLGVQDKITPMQVFITVPLLALFRAGLRYGEQSCNHFIAFKLLALIRDKVFRALRRLCPAKLEGRGKGDLISVITSDIELLEVFYAHTISPVAIAFLFTLILCGFIGNFHPLLGLLALIA
;
A
#
# COMPACT_ATOMS: atom_id res chain seq x y z
N MET A 1 -43.56 -21.62 -3.84
CA MET A 1 -42.28 -22.22 -4.23
C MET A 1 -41.48 -21.10 -4.90
N THR A 2 -40.65 -20.37 -4.15
CA THR A 2 -39.94 -19.19 -4.63
C THR A 2 -38.55 -19.66 -5.04
N GLU A 3 -38.26 -19.61 -6.33
CA GLU A 3 -36.92 -19.91 -6.87
C GLU A 3 -35.86 -19.09 -6.15
N ILE A 4 -35.03 -19.78 -5.40
CA ILE A 4 -33.77 -19.23 -4.89
C ILE A 4 -32.83 -19.05 -6.10
N LYS A 5 -32.83 -17.87 -6.67
CA LYS A 5 -31.91 -17.48 -7.72
C LYS A 5 -30.50 -17.64 -7.17
N THR A 6 -29.83 -18.73 -7.52
CA THR A 6 -28.44 -19.02 -7.14
C THR A 6 -27.57 -17.83 -7.50
N ILE A 7 -27.10 -17.11 -6.49
CA ILE A 7 -26.16 -16.01 -6.66
C ILE A 7 -24.88 -16.62 -7.24
N LYS A 8 -24.66 -16.42 -8.53
CA LYS A 8 -23.46 -16.88 -9.24
C LYS A 8 -22.24 -16.34 -8.50
N LYS A 9 -21.51 -17.24 -7.83
CA LYS A 9 -20.33 -16.90 -7.01
C LYS A 9 -19.34 -16.17 -7.91
N ARG A 10 -19.16 -14.85 -7.70
CA ARG A 10 -18.23 -14.04 -8.50
C ARG A 10 -16.79 -14.50 -8.20
N SER A 11 -15.95 -14.62 -9.21
CA SER A 11 -14.53 -14.94 -9.02
C SER A 11 -13.88 -13.86 -8.14
N GLY A 12 -13.08 -14.27 -7.15
CA GLY A 12 -12.37 -13.34 -6.25
C GLY A 12 -11.51 -12.31 -7.00
N PHE A 13 -10.91 -12.73 -8.12
CA PHE A 13 -10.13 -11.84 -8.99
C PHE A 13 -10.99 -10.71 -9.61
N ARG A 14 -12.22 -11.02 -10.02
CA ARG A 14 -13.14 -10.01 -10.56
C ARG A 14 -13.58 -9.01 -9.48
N VAL A 15 -13.85 -9.50 -8.28
CA VAL A 15 -14.19 -8.65 -7.13
C VAL A 15 -13.01 -7.73 -6.80
N MET A 16 -11.78 -8.26 -6.80
CA MET A 16 -10.56 -7.48 -6.57
C MET A 16 -10.39 -6.37 -7.63
N ALA A 17 -10.58 -6.69 -8.92
CA ALA A 17 -10.49 -5.72 -10.00
C ALA A 17 -11.58 -4.62 -9.87
N GLU A 18 -12.80 -4.98 -9.49
CA GLU A 18 -13.89 -4.02 -9.24
C GLU A 18 -13.56 -3.10 -8.05
N LEU A 19 -12.97 -3.63 -6.97
CA LEU A 19 -12.54 -2.86 -5.79
C LEU A 19 -11.40 -1.89 -6.16
N ILE A 20 -10.39 -2.34 -6.89
CA ILE A 20 -9.31 -1.47 -7.38
C ILE A 20 -9.87 -0.37 -8.29
N GLY A 21 -10.88 -0.68 -9.11
CA GLY A 21 -11.55 0.30 -9.96
C GLY A 21 -12.24 1.44 -9.18
N LEU A 22 -12.66 1.21 -7.94
CA LEU A 22 -13.23 2.25 -7.08
C LEU A 22 -12.21 3.32 -6.66
N VAL A 23 -10.92 3.02 -6.69
CA VAL A 23 -9.84 3.97 -6.37
C VAL A 23 -9.58 4.95 -7.51
N LYS A 24 -10.08 4.69 -8.72
CA LYS A 24 -9.83 5.51 -9.92
C LYS A 24 -9.97 7.03 -9.70
N PRO A 25 -11.01 7.55 -9.00
CA PRO A 25 -11.13 8.98 -8.73
C PRO A 25 -10.08 9.53 -7.76
N LEU A 26 -9.38 8.67 -7.03
CA LEU A 26 -8.35 9.01 -6.02
C LEU A 26 -6.94 8.56 -6.47
N SER A 27 -6.78 8.22 -7.76
CA SER A 27 -5.53 7.71 -8.31
C SER A 27 -4.34 8.65 -8.10
N GLY A 28 -4.55 9.97 -8.09
CA GLY A 28 -3.50 10.95 -7.81
C GLY A 28 -2.90 10.79 -6.40
N TYR A 29 -3.75 10.61 -5.40
CA TYR A 29 -3.28 10.34 -4.02
C TYR A 29 -2.61 8.98 -3.91
N MET A 30 -3.09 7.98 -4.65
CA MET A 30 -2.46 6.66 -4.71
C MET A 30 -1.06 6.72 -5.32
N CYS A 31 -0.90 7.43 -6.45
CA CYS A 31 0.41 7.64 -7.06
C CYS A 31 1.36 8.38 -6.11
N LEU A 32 0.87 9.40 -5.41
CA LEU A 32 1.67 10.15 -4.43
C LEU A 32 2.11 9.25 -3.27
N ALA A 33 1.21 8.41 -2.74
CA ALA A 33 1.54 7.45 -1.69
C ALA A 33 2.61 6.45 -2.14
N ILE A 34 2.45 5.86 -3.35
CA ILE A 34 3.41 4.90 -3.90
C ILE A 34 4.77 5.58 -4.12
N PHE A 35 4.78 6.79 -4.67
CA PHE A 35 6.02 7.54 -4.92
C PHE A 35 6.75 7.89 -3.62
N ALA A 36 6.03 8.43 -2.63
CA ALA A 36 6.59 8.76 -1.31
C ALA A 36 7.13 7.50 -0.60
N GLY A 37 6.38 6.40 -0.63
CA GLY A 37 6.80 5.13 -0.06
C GLY A 37 8.03 4.54 -0.74
N LEU A 38 8.08 4.58 -2.08
CA LEU A 38 9.22 4.10 -2.85
C LEU A 38 10.50 4.88 -2.51
N ILE A 39 10.44 6.21 -2.51
CA ILE A 39 11.60 7.05 -2.13
C ILE A 39 11.98 6.77 -0.66
N GLY A 40 11.01 6.62 0.24
CA GLY A 40 11.27 6.27 1.64
C GLY A 40 12.03 4.94 1.80
N HIS A 41 11.72 3.92 0.99
CA HIS A 41 12.43 2.64 0.97
C HIS A 41 13.82 2.77 0.35
N LEU A 42 13.98 3.58 -0.70
CA LEU A 42 15.30 3.88 -1.28
C LEU A 42 16.20 4.61 -0.26
N CYS A 43 15.67 5.57 0.50
CA CYS A 43 16.41 6.21 1.59
C CYS A 43 16.88 5.18 2.63
N ALA A 44 16.05 4.18 2.97
CA ALA A 44 16.45 3.10 3.88
C ALA A 44 17.63 2.29 3.32
N ALA A 45 17.57 1.92 2.04
CA ALA A 45 18.67 1.21 1.37
C ALA A 45 19.96 2.05 1.37
N PHE A 46 19.87 3.34 1.06
CA PHE A 46 21.03 4.24 1.11
C PHE A 46 21.61 4.39 2.51
N ILE A 47 20.80 4.48 3.56
CA ILE A 47 21.26 4.50 4.95
C ILE A 47 22.08 3.24 5.25
N THR A 48 21.61 2.07 4.83
CA THR A 48 22.32 0.79 5.03
C THR A 48 23.65 0.77 4.26
N ILE A 49 23.67 1.23 3.01
CA ILE A 49 24.87 1.32 2.18
C ILE A 49 25.89 2.28 2.81
N LEU A 50 25.46 3.46 3.25
CA LEU A 50 26.34 4.43 3.92
C LEU A 50 26.91 3.88 5.22
N GLY A 51 26.12 3.12 5.98
CA GLY A 51 26.61 2.41 7.17
C GLY A 51 27.74 1.44 6.83
N GLY A 52 27.58 0.65 5.75
CA GLY A 52 28.66 -0.21 5.23
C GLY A 52 29.92 0.57 4.84
N TYR A 53 29.77 1.68 4.13
CA TYR A 53 30.91 2.56 3.79
C TYR A 53 31.60 3.16 5.01
N ALA A 54 30.84 3.50 6.07
CA ALA A 54 31.43 3.99 7.31
C ALA A 54 32.33 2.93 7.97
N VAL A 55 31.88 1.67 8.01
CA VAL A 55 32.70 0.56 8.53
C VAL A 55 33.98 0.39 7.72
N LEU A 56 33.89 0.39 6.39
CA LEU A 56 35.05 0.26 5.50
C LEU A 56 36.05 1.44 5.65
N ALA A 57 35.53 2.65 5.89
CA ALA A 57 36.36 3.81 6.15
C ALA A 57 37.11 3.68 7.47
N VAL A 58 36.48 3.23 8.55
CA VAL A 58 37.12 2.99 9.85
C VAL A 58 38.20 1.90 9.76
N LEU A 59 37.96 0.87 8.93
CA LEU A 59 38.96 -0.20 8.69
C LEU A 59 40.10 0.22 7.74
N GLY A 60 40.09 1.45 7.21
CA GLY A 60 41.12 1.93 6.29
C GLY A 60 41.07 1.30 4.89
N VAL A 61 39.95 0.63 4.53
CA VAL A 61 39.79 -0.06 3.24
C VAL A 61 39.35 0.91 2.13
N GLN A 62 38.71 2.04 2.50
CA GLN A 62 38.27 3.05 1.56
C GLN A 62 38.39 4.48 2.13
N ASP A 63 38.69 5.46 1.26
CA ASP A 63 38.86 6.88 1.63
C ASP A 63 37.90 7.84 0.95
N LYS A 64 36.96 7.31 0.12
CA LYS A 64 36.03 8.14 -0.67
C LYS A 64 34.99 8.85 0.16
N ILE A 65 34.56 8.24 1.26
CA ILE A 65 33.50 8.75 2.15
C ILE A 65 34.06 8.77 3.56
N THR A 66 34.13 9.96 4.16
CA THR A 66 34.63 10.11 5.54
C THR A 66 33.53 9.73 6.55
N PRO A 67 33.89 9.19 7.74
CA PRO A 67 32.91 8.88 8.80
C PRO A 67 32.07 10.10 9.21
N MET A 68 32.65 11.33 9.14
CA MET A 68 31.91 12.55 9.44
C MET A 68 30.80 12.84 8.43
N GLN A 69 31.06 12.59 7.14
CA GLN A 69 30.03 12.75 6.12
C GLN A 69 28.87 11.78 6.36
N VAL A 70 29.16 10.52 6.72
CA VAL A 70 28.13 9.52 7.05
C VAL A 70 27.33 9.96 8.29
N PHE A 71 28.03 10.44 9.32
CA PHE A 71 27.41 10.91 10.56
C PHE A 71 26.40 12.06 10.33
N ILE A 72 26.63 12.91 9.35
CA ILE A 72 25.70 14.00 8.99
C ILE A 72 24.60 13.49 8.04
N THR A 73 24.98 12.70 7.01
CA THR A 73 24.04 12.32 5.94
C THR A 73 22.99 11.31 6.41
N VAL A 74 23.35 10.36 7.27
CA VAL A 74 22.43 9.33 7.77
C VAL A 74 21.25 9.94 8.57
N PRO A 75 21.46 10.83 9.55
CA PRO A 75 20.33 11.48 10.25
C PRO A 75 19.46 12.34 9.32
N LEU A 76 20.05 13.04 8.34
CA LEU A 76 19.27 13.80 7.37
C LEU A 76 18.39 12.90 6.49
N LEU A 77 18.94 11.79 5.99
CA LEU A 77 18.16 10.80 5.24
C LEU A 77 17.08 10.15 6.11
N ALA A 78 17.38 9.87 7.38
CA ALA A 78 16.41 9.30 8.30
C ALA A 78 15.24 10.26 8.57
N LEU A 79 15.51 11.55 8.77
CA LEU A 79 14.50 12.57 8.95
C LEU A 79 13.63 12.74 7.69
N PHE A 80 14.28 12.80 6.53
CA PHE A 80 13.57 12.88 5.23
C PHE A 80 12.68 11.65 5.00
N ARG A 81 13.19 10.45 5.28
CA ARG A 81 12.42 9.21 5.23
C ARG A 81 11.21 9.24 6.17
N ALA A 82 11.35 9.77 7.39
CA ALA A 82 10.25 9.88 8.33
C ALA A 82 9.12 10.75 7.78
N GLY A 83 9.46 11.90 7.17
CA GLY A 83 8.48 12.77 6.51
C GLY A 83 7.78 12.09 5.33
N LEU A 84 8.53 11.37 4.49
CA LEU A 84 7.97 10.60 3.37
C LEU A 84 7.03 9.48 3.85
N ARG A 85 7.41 8.77 4.92
CA ARG A 85 6.58 7.71 5.51
C ARG A 85 5.28 8.27 6.10
N TYR A 86 5.36 9.42 6.75
CA TYR A 86 4.18 10.13 7.23
C TYR A 86 3.25 10.51 6.07
N GLY A 87 3.79 11.10 4.99
CA GLY A 87 3.03 11.47 3.80
C GLY A 87 2.36 10.26 3.12
N GLU A 88 3.10 9.15 2.96
CA GLU A 88 2.57 7.88 2.43
C GLU A 88 1.37 7.40 3.26
N GLN A 89 1.53 7.29 4.58
CA GLN A 89 0.47 6.81 5.47
C GLN A 89 -0.74 7.74 5.46
N SER A 90 -0.51 9.06 5.49
CA SER A 90 -1.60 10.05 5.43
C SER A 90 -2.42 9.92 4.15
N CYS A 91 -1.75 9.74 2.99
CA CYS A 91 -2.44 9.51 1.72
C CYS A 91 -3.22 8.19 1.71
N ASN A 92 -2.65 7.10 2.23
CA ASN A 92 -3.30 5.80 2.29
C ASN A 92 -4.58 5.84 3.15
N HIS A 93 -4.51 6.44 4.35
CA HIS A 93 -5.69 6.61 5.20
C HIS A 93 -6.72 7.55 4.59
N PHE A 94 -6.29 8.66 3.97
CA PHE A 94 -7.21 9.55 3.27
C PHE A 94 -8.00 8.83 2.17
N ILE A 95 -7.31 8.02 1.35
CA ILE A 95 -7.95 7.21 0.31
C ILE A 95 -8.95 6.23 0.93
N ALA A 96 -8.55 5.50 1.97
CA ALA A 96 -9.37 4.52 2.64
C ALA A 96 -10.65 5.15 3.21
N PHE A 97 -10.55 6.23 3.98
CA PHE A 97 -11.71 6.92 4.55
C PHE A 97 -12.63 7.53 3.48
N LYS A 98 -12.06 8.07 2.42
CA LYS A 98 -12.87 8.62 1.31
C LYS A 98 -13.65 7.54 0.58
N LEU A 99 -13.02 6.38 0.32
CA LEU A 99 -13.68 5.24 -0.29
C LEU A 99 -14.73 4.64 0.63
N LEU A 100 -14.43 4.53 1.93
CA LEU A 100 -15.37 4.07 2.95
C LEU A 100 -16.65 4.91 2.94
N ALA A 101 -16.50 6.24 2.93
CA ALA A 101 -17.63 7.18 2.85
C ALA A 101 -18.44 6.99 1.55
N LEU A 102 -17.77 6.83 0.40
CA LEU A 102 -18.43 6.59 -0.88
C LEU A 102 -19.19 5.26 -0.92
N ILE A 103 -18.64 4.20 -0.35
CA ILE A 103 -19.28 2.89 -0.31
C ILE A 103 -20.49 2.93 0.64
N ARG A 104 -20.34 3.50 1.83
CA ARG A 104 -21.48 3.69 2.77
C ARG A 104 -22.64 4.45 2.14
N ASP A 105 -22.34 5.53 1.45
CA ASP A 105 -23.36 6.31 0.76
C ASP A 105 -24.06 5.51 -0.37
N LYS A 106 -23.31 4.73 -1.16
CA LYS A 106 -23.88 3.85 -2.17
C LYS A 106 -24.78 2.77 -1.56
N VAL A 107 -24.33 2.12 -0.48
CA VAL A 107 -25.10 1.09 0.23
C VAL A 107 -26.36 1.70 0.83
N PHE A 108 -26.25 2.85 1.48
CA PHE A 108 -27.40 3.54 2.06
C PHE A 108 -28.43 3.96 1.04
N ARG A 109 -28.02 4.48 -0.13
CA ARG A 109 -28.93 4.78 -1.25
C ARG A 109 -29.61 3.52 -1.79
N ALA A 110 -28.91 2.41 -1.88
CA ALA A 110 -29.50 1.14 -2.31
C ALA A 110 -30.54 0.64 -1.32
N LEU A 111 -30.26 0.71 -0.01
CA LEU A 111 -31.20 0.31 1.05
C LEU A 111 -32.45 1.18 1.05
N ARG A 112 -32.32 2.50 0.89
CA ARG A 112 -33.48 3.41 0.79
C ARG A 112 -34.40 3.06 -0.37
N ARG A 113 -33.87 2.61 -1.50
CA ARG A 113 -34.68 2.19 -2.67
C ARG A 113 -35.39 0.85 -2.45
N LEU A 114 -34.90 0.02 -1.52
CA LEU A 114 -35.46 -1.30 -1.22
C LEU A 114 -36.48 -1.26 -0.07
N CYS A 115 -36.52 -0.19 0.72
CA CYS A 115 -37.48 0.01 1.80
C CYS A 115 -38.87 0.40 1.27
N PRO A 116 -40.00 -0.06 1.94
CA PRO A 116 -40.04 -1.07 2.99
C PRO A 116 -40.16 -2.50 2.46
N ALA A 117 -40.66 -2.70 1.25
CA ALA A 117 -41.22 -3.99 0.77
C ALA A 117 -40.22 -5.15 0.60
N LYS A 118 -38.92 -4.89 0.43
CA LYS A 118 -37.93 -5.96 0.21
C LYS A 118 -37.00 -6.21 1.43
N LEU A 119 -37.14 -5.42 2.48
CA LEU A 119 -36.36 -5.58 3.70
C LEU A 119 -37.15 -6.26 4.84
N GLU A 120 -38.46 -6.44 4.66
CA GLU A 120 -39.30 -7.25 5.54
C GLU A 120 -38.83 -8.70 5.47
N GLY A 121 -38.31 -9.22 6.60
CA GLY A 121 -37.78 -10.59 6.72
C GLY A 121 -36.26 -10.73 6.77
N ARG A 122 -35.48 -9.69 6.52
CA ARG A 122 -34.03 -9.69 6.84
C ARG A 122 -33.77 -9.12 8.24
N GLY A 123 -32.93 -9.80 9.01
CA GLY A 123 -32.56 -9.33 10.34
C GLY A 123 -31.90 -7.95 10.26
N LYS A 124 -32.38 -6.99 11.07
CA LYS A 124 -31.77 -5.65 11.15
C LYS A 124 -30.30 -5.72 11.52
N GLY A 125 -29.89 -6.74 12.29
CA GLY A 125 -28.51 -7.00 12.68
C GLY A 125 -27.60 -7.30 11.49
N ASP A 126 -28.04 -8.12 10.52
CA ASP A 126 -27.26 -8.45 9.33
C ASP A 126 -26.98 -7.22 8.46
N LEU A 127 -27.98 -6.33 8.33
CA LEU A 127 -27.83 -5.07 7.58
C LEU A 127 -26.85 -4.11 8.27
N ILE A 128 -26.91 -4.03 9.60
CA ILE A 128 -25.97 -3.21 10.38
C ILE A 128 -24.56 -3.77 10.25
N SER A 129 -24.37 -5.09 10.37
CA SER A 129 -23.08 -5.76 10.21
C SER A 129 -22.44 -5.46 8.86
N VAL A 130 -23.20 -5.55 7.75
CA VAL A 130 -22.70 -5.21 6.40
C VAL A 130 -22.27 -3.74 6.31
N ILE A 131 -23.01 -2.82 6.91
CA ILE A 131 -22.72 -1.38 6.84
C ILE A 131 -21.54 -0.98 7.72
N THR A 132 -21.28 -1.70 8.80
CA THR A 132 -20.18 -1.41 9.74
C THR A 132 -18.99 -2.33 9.45
N SER A 133 -19.06 -3.58 9.84
CA SER A 133 -17.94 -4.52 9.87
C SER A 133 -17.39 -4.85 8.48
N ASP A 134 -18.25 -5.18 7.52
CA ASP A 134 -17.79 -5.58 6.17
C ASP A 134 -17.18 -4.42 5.41
N ILE A 135 -17.72 -3.21 5.62
CA ILE A 135 -17.17 -2.01 4.98
C ILE A 135 -15.84 -1.60 5.63
N GLU A 136 -15.68 -1.76 6.94
CA GLU A 136 -14.42 -1.50 7.65
C GLU A 136 -13.28 -2.42 7.20
N LEU A 137 -13.56 -3.67 6.85
CA LEU A 137 -12.56 -4.57 6.25
C LEU A 137 -11.98 -4.01 4.94
N LEU A 138 -12.76 -3.23 4.20
CA LEU A 138 -12.27 -2.58 2.98
C LEU A 138 -11.28 -1.45 3.28
N GLU A 139 -11.38 -0.80 4.44
CA GLU A 139 -10.40 0.20 4.88
C GLU A 139 -9.02 -0.44 5.00
N VAL A 140 -8.93 -1.57 5.71
CA VAL A 140 -7.69 -2.33 5.86
C VAL A 140 -7.12 -2.73 4.50
N PHE A 141 -7.98 -3.20 3.59
CA PHE A 141 -7.55 -3.58 2.24
C PHE A 141 -6.96 -2.39 1.47
N TYR A 142 -7.61 -1.24 1.46
CA TYR A 142 -7.14 -0.08 0.71
C TYR A 142 -5.92 0.59 1.34
N ALA A 143 -5.88 0.72 2.67
CA ALA A 143 -4.79 1.39 3.37
C ALA A 143 -3.52 0.53 3.48
N HIS A 144 -3.68 -0.81 3.62
CA HIS A 144 -2.58 -1.68 4.02
C HIS A 144 -2.24 -2.77 2.99
N THR A 145 -2.92 -2.84 1.84
CA THR A 145 -2.63 -3.87 0.83
C THR A 145 -2.19 -3.28 -0.50
N ILE A 146 -2.98 -2.40 -1.11
CA ILE A 146 -2.73 -1.96 -2.49
C ILE A 146 -1.42 -1.18 -2.60
N SER A 147 -1.25 -0.14 -1.79
CA SER A 147 -0.08 0.73 -1.84
C SER A 147 1.21 -0.02 -1.43
N PRO A 148 1.26 -0.74 -0.28
CA PRO A 148 2.44 -1.49 0.11
C PRO A 148 2.86 -2.57 -0.89
N VAL A 149 1.91 -3.30 -1.49
CA VAL A 149 2.22 -4.31 -2.52
C VAL A 149 2.83 -3.66 -3.75
N ALA A 150 2.28 -2.53 -4.22
CA ALA A 150 2.84 -1.80 -5.35
C ALA A 150 4.25 -1.27 -5.06
N ILE A 151 4.47 -0.72 -3.85
CA ILE A 151 5.79 -0.23 -3.40
C ILE A 151 6.79 -1.39 -3.33
N ALA A 152 6.42 -2.50 -2.70
CA ALA A 152 7.29 -3.67 -2.59
C ALA A 152 7.70 -4.19 -3.97
N PHE A 153 6.76 -4.32 -4.90
CA PHE A 153 7.04 -4.75 -6.26
C PHE A 153 8.01 -3.82 -6.98
N LEU A 154 7.75 -2.51 -6.97
CA LEU A 154 8.60 -1.52 -7.63
C LEU A 154 9.99 -1.45 -6.99
N PHE A 155 10.06 -1.47 -5.66
CA PHE A 155 11.32 -1.43 -4.92
C PHE A 155 12.16 -2.67 -5.21
N THR A 156 11.56 -3.87 -5.23
CA THR A 156 12.25 -5.11 -5.58
C THR A 156 12.81 -5.05 -6.99
N LEU A 157 12.03 -4.57 -7.98
CA LEU A 157 12.52 -4.42 -9.34
C LEU A 157 13.73 -3.47 -9.44
N ILE A 158 13.67 -2.33 -8.76
CA ILE A 158 14.78 -1.36 -8.74
C ILE A 158 16.02 -1.98 -8.08
N LEU A 159 15.84 -2.64 -6.94
CA LEU A 159 16.95 -3.25 -6.21
C LEU A 159 17.59 -4.40 -6.99
N CYS A 160 16.78 -5.27 -7.58
CA CYS A 160 17.27 -6.37 -8.43
C CYS A 160 17.98 -5.84 -9.66
N GLY A 161 17.45 -4.78 -10.29
CA GLY A 161 18.13 -4.12 -11.43
C GLY A 161 19.46 -3.49 -11.02
N PHE A 162 19.50 -2.83 -9.87
CA PHE A 162 20.74 -2.24 -9.34
C PHE A 162 21.80 -3.30 -9.04
N ILE A 163 21.45 -4.36 -8.33
CA ILE A 163 22.36 -5.47 -8.00
C ILE A 163 22.76 -6.23 -9.27
N GLY A 164 21.81 -6.45 -10.19
CA GLY A 164 22.06 -7.14 -11.46
C GLY A 164 23.02 -6.42 -12.39
N ASN A 165 23.15 -5.08 -12.24
CA ASN A 165 24.14 -4.31 -12.99
C ASN A 165 25.60 -4.61 -12.56
N PHE A 166 25.82 -5.09 -11.33
CA PHE A 166 27.13 -5.57 -10.90
C PHE A 166 27.40 -7.00 -11.35
N HIS A 167 26.40 -7.89 -11.20
CA HIS A 167 26.47 -9.28 -11.65
C HIS A 167 25.07 -9.85 -11.87
N PRO A 168 24.71 -10.38 -13.06
CA PRO A 168 23.37 -10.85 -13.37
C PRO A 168 22.85 -11.94 -12.41
N LEU A 169 23.74 -12.84 -11.99
CA LEU A 169 23.39 -13.92 -11.05
C LEU A 169 22.98 -13.38 -9.68
N LEU A 170 23.63 -12.31 -9.19
CA LEU A 170 23.28 -11.68 -7.92
C LEU A 170 21.91 -11.00 -8.00
N GLY A 171 21.59 -10.35 -9.13
CA GLY A 171 20.27 -9.78 -9.38
C GLY A 171 19.17 -10.84 -9.39
N LEU A 172 19.43 -12.01 -9.99
CA LEU A 172 18.49 -13.13 -9.99
C LEU A 172 18.30 -13.72 -8.58
N LEU A 173 19.38 -13.89 -7.83
CA LEU A 173 19.30 -14.35 -6.43
C LEU A 173 18.51 -13.37 -5.56
N ALA A 174 18.70 -12.06 -5.75
CA ALA A 174 17.94 -11.04 -5.03
C ALA A 174 16.44 -11.02 -5.38
N LEU A 175 16.05 -11.55 -6.55
CA LEU A 175 14.65 -11.68 -6.94
C LEU A 175 13.97 -12.90 -6.29
N ILE A 176 14.76 -13.92 -5.93
CA ILE A 176 14.27 -15.19 -5.36
C ILE A 176 14.18 -15.10 -3.82
N ALA A 177 15.03 -14.26 -3.20
CA ALA A 177 15.08 -14.06 -1.76
C ALA A 177 13.95 -13.15 -1.25
#